data_ded90b2deefb9db151ddb096297b86d4
#
_entry.id   ded90b2deefb9db151ddb096297b86d4
#
_cell.length_a   1.000
_cell.length_b   1.000
_cell.length_c   1.000
_cell.angle_alpha   90.00
_cell.angle_beta   90.00
_cell.angle_gamma   90.00
#
_symmetry.space_group_name_H-M   'P 1'
#
loop_
_entity.id
_entity.type
_entity.pdbx_description
1 polymer ?
#
loop_
_entity_poly.entity_id
_entity_poly.type
_entity_poly.pdbx_seq_one_letter_code
_entity_poly.pdbx_strand_id
1 'polypeptide(L)'
;MFLLKTTYKKALLMQPTLIKTSAWGTQLPEDHLRVSISRGTPRRTPAGFRVYRALAPGPWFNKVGTDEYCRLYAEEILAPLDPRLVADALVCLGDGRVPVLLCFERPNTGKWCHRALVAEWLAKATGRPVPEFGFEALPQHEHPLLPPGHPRLAFPTAIPSPEIEAFAGRTATIDGELHRVVGADPDQPGRAIIAAGDRRFSTSLDTLHRQFAKP
;
A
#
# COMPACT_ATOMS: atom_id res chain seq x y z
N MET A 1 -29.50 -4.33 -20.78
CA MET A 1 -28.12 -3.93 -21.08
C MET A 1 -27.48 -2.99 -20.02
N PHE A 2 -28.23 -2.45 -19.07
CA PHE A 2 -27.74 -1.57 -17.99
C PHE A 2 -27.19 -2.32 -16.77
N LEU A 3 -27.70 -3.49 -16.42
CA LEU A 3 -27.32 -4.28 -15.23
C LEU A 3 -25.89 -4.88 -15.31
N LEU A 4 -25.41 -5.23 -16.50
CA LEU A 4 -24.07 -5.80 -16.71
C LEU A 4 -22.93 -4.78 -16.48
N LYS A 5 -23.18 -3.49 -16.78
CA LYS A 5 -22.16 -2.43 -16.57
C LYS A 5 -21.96 -2.09 -15.10
N THR A 6 -22.99 -2.22 -14.27
CA THR A 6 -22.92 -1.94 -12.83
C THR A 6 -22.19 -3.05 -12.08
N THR A 7 -22.37 -4.32 -12.49
CA THR A 7 -21.70 -5.48 -11.89
C THR A 7 -20.20 -5.51 -12.25
N TYR A 8 -19.86 -5.11 -13.48
CA TYR A 8 -18.47 -5.03 -13.92
C TYR A 8 -17.70 -3.90 -13.22
N LYS A 9 -18.35 -2.76 -13.01
CA LYS A 9 -17.79 -1.63 -12.26
C LYS A 9 -17.59 -1.97 -10.77
N LYS A 10 -18.49 -2.77 -10.19
CA LYS A 10 -18.39 -3.24 -8.80
C LYS A 10 -17.31 -4.32 -8.63
N ALA A 11 -17.12 -5.21 -9.61
CA ALA A 11 -16.04 -6.20 -9.63
C ALA A 11 -14.67 -5.55 -9.84
N LEU A 12 -14.57 -4.48 -10.63
CA LEU A 12 -13.34 -3.71 -10.82
C LEU A 12 -12.91 -2.96 -9.56
N LEU A 13 -13.86 -2.55 -8.71
CA LEU A 13 -13.61 -1.92 -7.40
C LEU A 13 -13.14 -2.92 -6.33
N MET A 14 -13.23 -4.23 -6.58
CA MET A 14 -12.81 -5.30 -5.66
C MET A 14 -11.43 -5.89 -5.98
N GLN A 15 -10.79 -5.49 -7.06
CA GLN A 15 -9.36 -5.79 -7.28
C GLN A 15 -8.55 -4.87 -6.38
N PRO A 16 -7.64 -5.41 -5.55
CA PRO A 16 -6.76 -4.56 -4.77
C PRO A 16 -5.92 -3.72 -5.73
N THR A 17 -6.21 -2.42 -5.82
CA THR A 17 -5.44 -1.53 -6.69
C THR A 17 -4.01 -1.52 -6.18
N LEU A 18 -3.14 -2.14 -6.93
CA LEU A 18 -1.72 -2.28 -6.61
C LEU A 18 -1.04 -0.94 -6.88
N ILE A 19 -0.55 -0.28 -5.84
CA ILE A 19 0.34 0.86 -6.00
C ILE A 19 1.73 0.33 -6.36
N LYS A 20 2.42 0.98 -7.28
CA LYS A 20 3.81 0.63 -7.65
C LYS A 20 4.71 1.85 -7.57
N THR A 21 6.01 1.62 -7.64
CA THR A 21 7.03 2.66 -7.80
C THR A 21 7.79 2.47 -9.11
N SER A 22 8.36 3.54 -9.67
CA SER A 22 9.22 3.45 -10.84
C SER A 22 10.07 4.71 -11.08
N ALA A 23 10.95 4.65 -12.07
CA ALA A 23 11.67 5.82 -12.55
C ALA A 23 10.88 6.57 -13.64
N TRP A 24 11.09 7.89 -13.75
CA TRP A 24 10.47 8.72 -14.79
C TRP A 24 10.67 8.20 -16.21
N GLY A 25 11.85 7.64 -16.50
CA GLY A 25 12.19 7.15 -17.83
C GLY A 25 11.65 5.75 -18.17
N THR A 26 10.93 5.11 -17.26
CA THR A 26 10.35 3.77 -17.51
C THR A 26 9.14 3.88 -18.42
N GLN A 27 9.04 3.00 -19.41
CA GLN A 27 7.82 2.84 -20.19
C GLN A 27 6.81 2.07 -19.34
N LEU A 28 5.66 2.66 -19.11
CA LEU A 28 4.56 2.07 -18.36
C LEU A 28 3.41 1.73 -19.30
N PRO A 29 2.69 0.62 -19.06
CA PRO A 29 1.46 0.29 -19.77
C PRO A 29 0.39 1.39 -19.62
N GLU A 30 -0.61 1.40 -20.51
CA GLU A 30 -1.69 2.42 -20.52
C GLU A 30 -2.58 2.37 -19.29
N ASP A 31 -2.74 1.19 -18.67
CA ASP A 31 -3.47 0.98 -17.43
C ASP A 31 -2.72 1.44 -16.17
N HIS A 32 -1.57 2.09 -16.35
CA HIS A 32 -0.76 2.66 -15.26
C HIS A 32 -0.79 4.20 -15.32
N LEU A 33 -0.99 4.83 -14.16
CA LEU A 33 -0.96 6.29 -14.02
C LEU A 33 0.39 6.74 -13.46
N ARG A 34 1.07 7.64 -14.14
CA ARG A 34 2.28 8.30 -13.64
C ARG A 34 1.95 9.29 -12.53
N VAL A 35 2.48 9.09 -11.34
CA VAL A 35 2.30 9.98 -10.18
C VAL A 35 3.64 10.45 -9.68
N SER A 36 3.96 11.72 -9.87
CA SER A 36 5.19 12.33 -9.37
C SER A 36 5.15 12.46 -7.85
N ILE A 37 6.18 11.93 -7.19
CA ILE A 37 6.50 12.20 -5.79
C ILE A 37 7.87 12.87 -5.63
N SER A 38 8.47 13.30 -6.75
CA SER A 38 9.74 14.04 -6.78
C SER A 38 9.50 15.55 -6.66
N ARG A 39 10.53 16.29 -6.25
CA ARG A 39 10.47 17.78 -6.17
C ARG A 39 10.27 18.44 -7.52
N GLY A 40 10.81 17.85 -8.56
CA GLY A 40 10.69 18.33 -9.93
C GLY A 40 10.24 17.24 -10.88
N THR A 41 9.98 17.63 -12.12
CA THR A 41 9.66 16.73 -13.23
C THR A 41 10.73 16.85 -14.32
N PRO A 42 11.01 15.79 -15.09
CA PRO A 42 11.91 15.90 -16.25
C PRO A 42 11.37 16.91 -17.26
N ARG A 43 12.27 17.62 -17.94
CA ARG A 43 11.91 18.68 -18.91
C ARG A 43 11.02 18.21 -20.06
N ARG A 44 11.07 16.92 -20.43
CA ARG A 44 10.30 16.32 -21.53
C ARG A 44 9.39 15.21 -21.02
N THR A 45 8.60 15.50 -19.97
CA THR A 45 7.65 14.54 -19.43
C THR A 45 6.39 14.49 -20.31
N PRO A 46 5.93 13.31 -20.70
CA PRO A 46 4.65 13.14 -21.39
C PRO A 46 3.51 13.75 -20.58
N ALA A 47 2.51 14.31 -21.24
CA ALA A 47 1.30 14.81 -20.59
C ALA A 47 0.54 13.67 -19.88
N GLY A 48 -0.36 14.02 -18.97
CA GLY A 48 -1.25 13.06 -18.30
C GLY A 48 -0.75 12.49 -16.98
N PHE A 49 0.45 12.85 -16.51
CA PHE A 49 0.87 12.51 -15.16
C PHE A 49 0.15 13.35 -14.10
N ARG A 50 0.15 12.86 -12.87
CA ARG A 50 -0.33 13.57 -11.68
C ARG A 50 0.84 13.89 -10.75
N VAL A 51 0.63 14.80 -9.80
CA VAL A 51 1.64 15.18 -8.81
C VAL A 51 1.04 14.98 -7.42
N TYR A 52 1.70 14.20 -6.59
CA TYR A 52 1.37 14.02 -5.18
C TYR A 52 2.46 14.66 -4.32
N ARG A 53 2.37 15.97 -4.17
CA ARG A 53 3.42 16.82 -3.58
C ARG A 53 3.73 16.48 -2.12
N ALA A 54 2.76 15.98 -1.36
CA ALA A 54 2.94 15.63 0.04
C ALA A 54 4.04 14.58 0.28
N LEU A 55 4.34 13.74 -0.72
CA LEU A 55 5.42 12.76 -0.64
C LEU A 55 6.75 13.26 -1.23
N ALA A 56 6.84 14.51 -1.67
CA ALA A 56 8.10 15.06 -2.16
C ALA A 56 9.03 15.37 -0.98
N PRO A 57 10.34 15.10 -1.08
CA PRO A 57 11.30 15.40 -0.01
C PRO A 57 11.42 16.89 0.26
N GLY A 58 11.85 17.24 1.47
CA GLY A 58 12.05 18.61 1.92
C GLY A 58 13.20 19.33 1.19
N PRO A 59 13.44 20.63 1.51
CA PRO A 59 14.49 21.43 0.85
C PRO A 59 15.92 20.96 1.16
N TRP A 60 16.07 20.06 2.08
CA TRP A 60 17.34 19.44 2.50
C TRP A 60 17.78 18.27 1.61
N PHE A 61 16.95 17.82 0.66
CA PHE A 61 17.09 16.56 -0.08
C PHE A 61 18.45 16.32 -0.77
N ASN A 62 19.22 17.38 -1.07
CA ASN A 62 20.55 17.31 -1.68
C ASN A 62 21.65 17.95 -0.81
N LYS A 63 21.37 18.18 0.48
CA LYS A 63 22.26 18.89 1.40
C LYS A 63 22.73 18.02 2.57
N VAL A 64 22.15 16.85 2.74
CA VAL A 64 22.40 15.95 3.88
C VAL A 64 22.84 14.58 3.40
N GLY A 65 23.50 13.82 4.27
CA GLY A 65 23.86 12.43 4.03
C GLY A 65 22.64 11.50 4.08
N THR A 66 22.86 10.22 3.73
CA THR A 66 21.77 9.23 3.61
C THR A 66 20.99 9.03 4.91
N ASP A 67 21.69 8.84 6.04
CA ASP A 67 21.04 8.57 7.34
C ASP A 67 20.18 9.76 7.79
N GLU A 68 20.72 10.95 7.68
CA GLU A 68 20.03 12.19 8.01
C GLU A 68 18.83 12.43 7.06
N TYR A 69 18.99 12.11 5.78
CA TYR A 69 17.89 12.17 4.83
C TYR A 69 16.75 11.22 5.25
N CYS A 70 17.07 9.97 5.57
CA CYS A 70 16.06 8.97 5.99
C CYS A 70 15.34 9.44 7.26
N ARG A 71 16.07 9.99 8.24
CA ARG A 71 15.50 10.54 9.46
C ARG A 71 14.55 11.70 9.17
N LEU A 72 15.01 12.72 8.45
CA LEU A 72 14.20 13.90 8.10
C LEU A 72 12.99 13.51 7.24
N TYR A 73 13.16 12.56 6.33
CA TYR A 73 12.06 12.10 5.49
C TYR A 73 10.98 11.38 6.32
N ALA A 74 11.37 10.55 7.26
CA ALA A 74 10.45 9.90 8.17
C ALA A 74 9.72 10.90 9.07
N GLU A 75 10.44 11.85 9.66
CA GLU A 75 9.90 12.80 10.64
C GLU A 75 9.07 13.93 10.00
N GLU A 76 9.59 14.56 8.93
CA GLU A 76 8.97 15.76 8.37
C GLU A 76 7.97 15.46 7.24
N ILE A 77 8.15 14.33 6.51
CA ILE A 77 7.33 14.00 5.35
C ILE A 77 6.33 12.90 5.67
N LEU A 78 6.78 11.76 6.23
CA LEU A 78 5.89 10.61 6.42
C LEU A 78 5.09 10.68 7.72
N ALA A 79 5.70 11.08 8.84
CA ALA A 79 5.02 11.08 10.14
C ALA A 79 3.77 11.97 10.23
N PRO A 80 3.70 13.14 9.54
CA PRO A 80 2.49 13.95 9.53
C PRO A 80 1.33 13.37 8.70
N LEU A 81 1.57 12.31 7.91
CA LEU A 81 0.59 11.73 6.99
C LEU A 81 0.03 10.42 7.53
N ASP A 82 -1.26 10.18 7.26
CA ASP A 82 -1.86 8.86 7.44
C ASP A 82 -1.59 8.01 6.19
N PRO A 83 -0.83 6.90 6.29
CA PRO A 83 -0.47 6.08 5.13
C PRO A 83 -1.67 5.46 4.42
N ARG A 84 -2.77 5.19 5.13
CA ARG A 84 -3.98 4.61 4.53
C ARG A 84 -4.74 5.67 3.74
N LEU A 85 -4.90 6.87 4.29
CA LEU A 85 -5.50 7.99 3.56
C LEU A 85 -4.68 8.34 2.32
N VAL A 86 -3.35 8.27 2.42
CA VAL A 86 -2.46 8.46 1.26
C VAL A 86 -2.66 7.36 0.22
N ALA A 87 -2.72 6.09 0.63
CA ALA A 87 -2.97 4.98 -0.28
C ALA A 87 -4.32 5.14 -0.99
N ASP A 88 -5.38 5.45 -0.26
CA ASP A 88 -6.72 5.67 -0.82
C ASP A 88 -6.74 6.85 -1.80
N ALA A 89 -6.07 7.96 -1.45
CA ALA A 89 -5.95 9.12 -2.34
C ALA A 89 -5.20 8.79 -3.64
N LEU A 90 -4.14 7.97 -3.57
CA LEU A 90 -3.40 7.52 -4.74
C LEU A 90 -4.25 6.62 -5.63
N VAL A 91 -5.02 5.71 -5.03
CA VAL A 91 -5.97 4.84 -5.75
C VAL A 91 -7.05 5.68 -6.43
N CYS A 92 -7.64 6.64 -5.73
CA CYS A 92 -8.63 7.57 -6.31
C CYS A 92 -8.04 8.39 -7.48
N LEU A 93 -6.79 8.87 -7.34
CA LEU A 93 -6.06 9.55 -8.42
C LEU A 93 -5.88 8.65 -9.65
N GLY A 94 -5.73 7.35 -9.44
CA GLY A 94 -5.56 6.34 -10.47
C GLY A 94 -6.74 6.27 -11.44
N ASP A 95 -7.96 6.55 -10.96
CA ASP A 95 -9.20 6.49 -11.76
C ASP A 95 -9.31 5.17 -12.55
N GLY A 96 -9.15 4.05 -11.82
CA GLY A 96 -9.15 2.69 -12.38
C GLY A 96 -7.81 2.21 -12.95
N ARG A 97 -6.79 3.07 -13.02
CA ARG A 97 -5.41 2.71 -13.40
C ARG A 97 -4.55 2.47 -12.17
N VAL A 98 -3.49 1.70 -12.33
CA VAL A 98 -2.48 1.45 -11.29
C VAL A 98 -1.64 2.72 -11.07
N PRO A 99 -1.70 3.39 -9.90
CA PRO A 99 -0.84 4.53 -9.61
C PRO A 99 0.62 4.07 -9.45
N VAL A 100 1.54 4.69 -10.19
CA VAL A 100 2.98 4.42 -10.14
C VAL A 100 3.70 5.66 -9.65
N LEU A 101 4.29 5.57 -8.47
CA LEU A 101 5.02 6.66 -7.81
C LEU A 101 6.38 6.85 -8.47
N LEU A 102 6.62 8.04 -9.03
CA LEU A 102 7.80 8.30 -9.86
C LEU A 102 8.83 9.20 -9.18
N CYS A 103 10.09 8.79 -9.30
CA CYS A 103 11.26 9.62 -9.01
C CYS A 103 12.35 9.40 -10.08
N PHE A 104 13.54 9.97 -9.92
CA PHE A 104 14.57 10.00 -10.97
C PHE A 104 15.46 8.77 -11.01
N GLU A 105 15.82 8.22 -9.85
CA GLU A 105 16.78 7.13 -9.71
C GLU A 105 16.26 5.85 -10.38
N ARG A 106 17.19 5.11 -11.02
CA ARG A 106 16.87 3.82 -11.65
C ARG A 106 17.42 2.66 -10.80
N PRO A 107 16.75 1.53 -10.76
CA PRO A 107 17.32 0.31 -10.20
C PRO A 107 18.65 -0.05 -10.85
N ASN A 108 19.50 -0.79 -10.13
CA ASN A 108 20.80 -1.29 -10.60
C ASN A 108 21.84 -0.21 -10.97
N THR A 109 21.67 1.01 -10.45
CA THR A 109 22.65 2.11 -10.66
C THR A 109 23.52 2.38 -9.42
N GLY A 110 23.37 1.57 -8.35
CA GLY A 110 24.04 1.80 -7.07
C GLY A 110 23.48 2.98 -6.27
N LYS A 111 22.38 3.58 -6.73
CA LYS A 111 21.70 4.70 -6.07
C LYS A 111 20.45 4.19 -5.35
N TRP A 112 20.15 4.79 -4.22
CA TRP A 112 18.91 4.61 -3.50
C TRP A 112 17.91 5.75 -3.79
N CYS A 113 16.65 5.60 -3.42
CA CYS A 113 15.63 6.61 -3.66
C CYS A 113 14.54 6.60 -2.58
N HIS A 114 14.09 7.78 -2.18
CA HIS A 114 13.01 7.95 -1.19
C HIS A 114 11.70 7.24 -1.57
N ARG A 115 11.44 6.95 -2.86
CA ARG A 115 10.25 6.17 -3.24
C ARG A 115 10.24 4.77 -2.66
N ALA A 116 11.43 4.20 -2.37
CA ALA A 116 11.51 2.93 -1.68
C ALA A 116 11.06 3.04 -0.21
N LEU A 117 11.39 4.17 0.45
CA LEU A 117 10.90 4.46 1.81
C LEU A 117 9.38 4.64 1.83
N VAL A 118 8.83 5.32 0.82
CA VAL A 118 7.36 5.44 0.64
C VAL A 118 6.72 4.08 0.41
N ALA A 119 7.32 3.25 -0.45
CA ALA A 119 6.83 1.91 -0.76
C ALA A 119 6.76 1.06 0.52
N GLU A 120 7.82 1.08 1.32
CA GLU A 120 7.88 0.36 2.58
C GLU A 120 6.84 0.88 3.59
N TRP A 121 6.74 2.20 3.74
CA TRP A 121 5.80 2.85 4.64
C TRP A 121 4.33 2.53 4.29
N LEU A 122 3.96 2.60 3.01
CA LEU A 122 2.62 2.23 2.53
C LEU A 122 2.37 0.73 2.70
N ALA A 123 3.32 -0.12 2.34
CA ALA A 123 3.18 -1.56 2.44
C ALA A 123 2.99 -2.01 3.90
N LYS A 124 3.74 -1.42 4.83
CA LYS A 124 3.61 -1.69 6.27
C LYS A 124 2.20 -1.34 6.79
N ALA A 125 1.66 -0.21 6.38
CA ALA A 125 0.36 0.26 6.88
C ALA A 125 -0.83 -0.45 6.22
N THR A 126 -0.71 -0.83 4.95
CA THR A 126 -1.81 -1.43 4.18
C THR A 126 -1.78 -2.96 4.15
N GLY A 127 -0.67 -3.57 4.60
CA GLY A 127 -0.45 -5.01 4.47
C GLY A 127 -0.31 -5.48 3.01
N ARG A 128 -0.12 -4.56 2.06
CA ARG A 128 -0.04 -4.83 0.62
C ARG A 128 1.32 -4.42 0.07
N PRO A 129 1.98 -5.25 -0.75
CA PRO A 129 3.25 -4.87 -1.34
C PRO A 129 3.09 -3.67 -2.29
N VAL A 130 4.10 -2.81 -2.28
CA VAL A 130 4.26 -1.68 -3.20
C VAL A 130 5.57 -1.88 -3.97
N PRO A 131 5.59 -2.75 -4.97
CA PRO A 131 6.82 -3.14 -5.66
C PRO A 131 7.33 -2.05 -6.60
N GLU A 132 8.62 -2.10 -6.91
CA GLU A 132 9.18 -1.40 -8.07
C GLU A 132 8.70 -2.09 -9.35
N PHE A 133 8.25 -1.31 -10.33
CA PHE A 133 7.80 -1.82 -11.62
C PHE A 133 8.92 -2.58 -12.35
N GLY A 134 8.64 -3.81 -12.74
CA GLY A 134 9.61 -4.74 -13.32
C GLY A 134 10.40 -5.55 -12.29
N PHE A 135 10.13 -5.38 -10.99
CA PHE A 135 10.74 -6.10 -9.88
C PHE A 135 9.70 -6.69 -8.93
N GLU A 136 8.49 -6.95 -9.42
CA GLU A 136 7.35 -7.42 -8.63
C GLU A 136 7.58 -8.79 -7.97
N ALA A 137 8.54 -9.56 -8.47
CA ALA A 137 8.93 -10.85 -7.88
C ALA A 137 9.77 -10.72 -6.60
N LEU A 138 10.35 -9.53 -6.34
CA LEU A 138 11.13 -9.31 -5.13
C LEU A 138 10.19 -9.09 -3.93
N PRO A 139 10.54 -9.65 -2.76
CA PRO A 139 9.83 -9.33 -1.53
C PRO A 139 10.00 -7.85 -1.19
N GLN A 140 9.02 -7.25 -0.49
CA GLN A 140 8.98 -5.82 -0.20
C GLN A 140 10.26 -5.30 0.49
N HIS A 141 10.83 -6.08 1.41
CA HIS A 141 12.06 -5.72 2.12
C HIS A 141 13.33 -5.79 1.25
N GLU A 142 13.22 -6.24 0.02
CA GLU A 142 14.28 -6.25 -1.00
C GLU A 142 14.03 -5.23 -2.12
N HIS A 143 13.23 -4.21 -1.85
CA HIS A 143 12.99 -3.16 -2.85
C HIS A 143 14.35 -2.59 -3.34
N PRO A 144 14.60 -2.57 -4.67
CA PRO A 144 15.95 -2.39 -5.24
C PRO A 144 16.58 -1.02 -4.99
N LEU A 145 15.81 -0.08 -4.44
CA LEU A 145 16.24 1.30 -4.18
C LEU A 145 16.21 1.68 -2.71
N LEU A 146 16.17 0.70 -1.80
CA LEU A 146 16.35 0.98 -0.37
C LEU A 146 17.74 1.54 -0.09
N PRO A 147 17.88 2.47 0.87
CA PRO A 147 19.17 3.01 1.26
C PRO A 147 20.14 1.90 1.74
N PRO A 148 21.44 2.06 1.51
CA PRO A 148 22.43 1.17 2.11
C PRO A 148 22.30 1.16 3.64
N GLY A 149 22.34 -0.02 4.25
CA GLY A 149 22.22 -0.17 5.70
C GLY A 149 20.80 0.06 6.25
N HIS A 150 19.82 0.41 5.42
CA HIS A 150 18.43 0.50 5.85
C HIS A 150 17.98 -0.83 6.45
N PRO A 151 17.40 -0.85 7.67
CA PRO A 151 16.95 -2.09 8.28
C PRO A 151 15.86 -2.69 7.37
N ARG A 152 16.21 -3.75 6.68
CA ARG A 152 15.29 -4.53 5.85
C ARG A 152 14.40 -5.36 6.78
N LEU A 153 13.48 -4.68 7.44
CA LEU A 153 12.50 -5.34 8.28
C LEU A 153 11.65 -6.21 7.36
N ALA A 154 11.74 -7.53 7.54
CA ALA A 154 10.70 -8.39 7.03
C ALA A 154 9.39 -7.80 7.56
N PHE A 155 8.49 -7.38 6.64
CA PHE A 155 7.14 -7.12 7.07
C PHE A 155 6.69 -8.40 7.76
N PRO A 156 6.12 -8.33 8.96
CA PRO A 156 5.34 -9.44 9.38
C PRO A 156 4.30 -9.61 8.25
N THR A 157 4.53 -10.53 7.33
CA THR A 157 3.43 -11.27 6.77
C THR A 157 2.64 -11.59 8.00
N ALA A 158 1.43 -11.00 8.14
CA ALA A 158 0.54 -11.41 9.19
C ALA A 158 0.56 -12.92 9.08
N ILE A 159 1.31 -13.58 9.97
CA ILE A 159 1.32 -15.04 10.02
C ILE A 159 -0.11 -15.30 10.33
N PRO A 160 -0.88 -15.90 9.39
CA PRO A 160 -2.26 -16.20 9.65
C PRO A 160 -2.22 -16.96 10.96
N SER A 161 -2.80 -16.42 12.03
CA SER A 161 -2.92 -17.18 13.25
C SER A 161 -3.74 -18.41 12.84
N PRO A 162 -3.20 -19.63 12.93
CA PRO A 162 -3.95 -20.83 12.51
C PRO A 162 -5.31 -20.90 13.20
N GLU A 163 -5.41 -20.30 14.39
CA GLU A 163 -6.63 -20.16 15.15
C GLU A 163 -7.62 -19.19 14.50
N ILE A 164 -7.17 -18.06 13.96
CA ILE A 164 -8.02 -17.10 13.26
C ILE A 164 -8.44 -17.65 11.89
N GLU A 165 -7.54 -18.31 11.18
CA GLU A 165 -7.82 -18.97 9.90
C GLU A 165 -8.91 -20.05 10.04
N ALA A 166 -8.96 -20.76 11.18
CA ALA A 166 -10.00 -21.73 11.47
C ALA A 166 -11.42 -21.11 11.55
N PHE A 167 -11.50 -19.79 11.74
CA PHE A 167 -12.77 -19.05 11.73
C PHE A 167 -13.07 -18.39 10.38
N ALA A 168 -12.14 -18.33 9.45
CA ALA A 168 -12.33 -17.65 8.16
C ALA A 168 -13.58 -18.19 7.42
N GLY A 169 -14.42 -17.26 6.98
CA GLY A 169 -15.68 -17.59 6.31
C GLY A 169 -16.87 -17.92 7.23
N ARG A 170 -16.65 -18.18 8.53
CA ARG A 170 -17.75 -18.40 9.47
C ARG A 170 -18.61 -17.14 9.63
N THR A 171 -19.90 -17.38 9.87
CA THR A 171 -20.88 -16.32 10.09
C THR A 171 -21.53 -16.43 11.45
N ALA A 172 -21.92 -15.30 12.02
CA ALA A 172 -22.73 -15.24 13.24
C ALA A 172 -23.65 -14.01 13.20
N THR A 173 -24.82 -14.11 13.84
CA THR A 173 -25.70 -12.95 14.02
C THR A 173 -25.34 -12.29 15.36
N ILE A 174 -24.89 -11.04 15.29
CA ILE A 174 -24.52 -10.22 16.45
C ILE A 174 -25.42 -8.99 16.43
N ASP A 175 -26.14 -8.74 17.49
CA ASP A 175 -27.10 -7.63 17.60
C ASP A 175 -28.11 -7.55 16.44
N GLY A 176 -28.55 -8.71 15.93
CA GLY A 176 -29.52 -8.82 14.84
C GLY A 176 -28.92 -8.63 13.44
N GLU A 177 -27.62 -8.39 13.31
CA GLU A 177 -26.92 -8.22 12.02
C GLU A 177 -26.00 -9.43 11.75
N LEU A 178 -25.98 -9.88 10.48
CA LEU A 178 -25.13 -10.99 10.05
C LEU A 178 -23.68 -10.51 9.86
N HIS A 179 -22.79 -11.09 10.65
CA HIS A 179 -21.35 -10.86 10.56
C HIS A 179 -20.64 -12.08 9.96
N ARG A 180 -19.58 -11.83 9.20
CA ARG A 180 -18.72 -12.87 8.63
C ARG A 180 -17.26 -12.61 8.99
N VAL A 181 -16.52 -13.63 9.39
CA VAL A 181 -15.08 -13.57 9.61
C VAL A 181 -14.38 -13.52 8.26
N VAL A 182 -13.59 -12.46 8.04
CA VAL A 182 -12.85 -12.23 6.78
C VAL A 182 -11.47 -12.91 6.83
N GLY A 183 -10.80 -12.86 7.99
CA GLY A 183 -9.47 -13.41 8.21
C GLY A 183 -8.71 -12.62 9.28
N ALA A 184 -7.39 -12.83 9.35
CA ALA A 184 -6.54 -12.08 10.28
C ALA A 184 -6.54 -10.57 9.98
N ASP A 185 -6.50 -9.75 11.03
CA ASP A 185 -6.33 -8.31 10.91
C ASP A 185 -4.86 -8.01 10.54
N PRO A 186 -4.58 -7.48 9.34
CA PRO A 186 -3.22 -7.23 8.91
C PRO A 186 -2.53 -6.14 9.74
N ASP A 187 -3.29 -5.35 10.49
CA ASP A 187 -2.81 -4.19 11.22
C ASP A 187 -2.64 -4.45 12.71
N GLN A 188 -3.28 -5.51 13.20
CA GLN A 188 -3.29 -5.86 14.62
C GLN A 188 -3.03 -7.36 14.79
N PRO A 189 -1.76 -7.77 15.00
CA PRO A 189 -1.40 -9.16 15.25
C PRO A 189 -2.26 -9.79 16.35
N GLY A 190 -2.78 -10.99 16.10
CA GLY A 190 -3.66 -11.70 17.03
C GLY A 190 -5.14 -11.26 17.03
N ARG A 191 -5.52 -10.38 16.11
CA ARG A 191 -6.91 -9.97 15.90
C ARG A 191 -7.41 -10.40 14.52
N ALA A 192 -8.71 -10.41 14.35
CA ALA A 192 -9.37 -10.75 13.10
C ALA A 192 -10.24 -9.59 12.59
N ILE A 193 -10.45 -9.56 11.28
CA ILE A 193 -11.47 -8.71 10.66
C ILE A 193 -12.77 -9.47 10.54
N ILE A 194 -13.86 -8.90 11.04
CA ILE A 194 -15.23 -9.31 10.76
C ILE A 194 -15.92 -8.26 9.87
N ALA A 195 -16.78 -8.69 9.00
CA ALA A 195 -17.56 -7.84 8.10
C ALA A 195 -19.05 -7.99 8.33
N ALA A 196 -19.79 -6.87 8.31
CA ALA A 196 -21.23 -6.81 8.33
C ALA A 196 -21.68 -5.87 7.21
N GLY A 197 -22.19 -6.43 6.12
CA GLY A 197 -22.41 -5.68 4.88
C GLY A 197 -21.10 -5.08 4.37
N ASP A 198 -21.08 -3.75 4.16
CA ASP A 198 -19.89 -3.01 3.70
C ASP A 198 -18.97 -2.55 4.86
N ARG A 199 -19.38 -2.75 6.10
CA ARG A 199 -18.60 -2.35 7.30
C ARG A 199 -17.63 -3.45 7.70
N ARG A 200 -16.45 -3.06 8.19
CA ARG A 200 -15.42 -3.96 8.70
C ARG A 200 -15.00 -3.53 10.10
N PHE A 201 -14.76 -4.51 10.97
CA PHE A 201 -14.39 -4.31 12.37
C PHE A 201 -13.23 -5.23 12.73
N SER A 202 -12.28 -4.71 13.51
CA SER A 202 -11.25 -5.53 14.13
C SER A 202 -11.77 -6.14 15.42
N THR A 203 -11.58 -7.44 15.62
CA THR A 203 -12.05 -8.15 16.81
C THR A 203 -10.98 -9.08 17.38
N SER A 204 -11.08 -9.39 18.69
CA SER A 204 -10.15 -10.30 19.35
C SER A 204 -10.47 -11.77 19.06
N LEU A 205 -9.48 -12.64 19.24
CA LEU A 205 -9.66 -14.09 19.15
C LEU A 205 -10.67 -14.61 20.17
N ASP A 206 -10.71 -14.05 21.39
CA ASP A 206 -11.72 -14.39 22.39
C ASP A 206 -13.13 -14.08 21.92
N THR A 207 -13.32 -12.98 21.20
CA THR A 207 -14.63 -12.65 20.62
C THR A 207 -14.98 -13.62 19.50
N LEU A 208 -14.03 -14.06 18.67
CA LEU A 208 -14.26 -15.09 17.67
C LEU A 208 -14.73 -16.39 18.31
N HIS A 209 -14.06 -16.85 19.36
CA HIS A 209 -14.47 -18.05 20.09
C HIS A 209 -15.87 -17.92 20.69
N ARG A 210 -16.21 -16.78 21.28
CA ARG A 210 -17.53 -16.56 21.87
C ARG A 210 -18.66 -16.47 20.87
N GLN A 211 -18.42 -15.80 19.75
CA GLN A 211 -19.47 -15.42 18.79
C GLN A 211 -19.58 -16.38 17.59
N PHE A 212 -18.48 -16.99 17.17
CA PHE A 212 -18.38 -17.78 15.93
C PHE A 212 -18.00 -19.25 16.16
N ALA A 213 -17.77 -19.69 17.39
CA ALA A 213 -17.37 -21.07 17.70
C ALA A 213 -18.55 -22.08 17.71
N LYS A 214 -19.77 -21.60 17.71
CA LYS A 214 -20.94 -22.51 17.61
C LYS A 214 -21.20 -22.88 16.16
N PRO A 215 -21.42 -24.17 15.86
CA PRO A 215 -21.80 -24.65 14.53
C PRO A 215 -23.15 -24.10 14.10
#